data_f4a8c5340146c24015aa0e7db90035a2
#
_entry.id   f4a8c5340146c24015aa0e7db90035a2
#
_cell.length_a   1.000
_cell.length_b   1.000
_cell.length_c   1.000
_cell.angle_alpha   90.00
_cell.angle_beta   90.00
_cell.angle_gamma   90.00
#
_symmetry.space_group_name_H-M   'P 1'
#
loop_
_entity.id
_entity.type
_entity.pdbx_description
1 polymer ?
#
loop_
_entity_poly.entity_id
_entity_poly.type
_entity_poly.pdbx_seq_one_letter_code
_entity_poly.pdbx_strand_id
1 'polypeptide(L)'
;MFVTTMIVQSSTMSIDPIVSLYVKSLMPHSNNIALIAGIVAATPGLGTMLSASHIGHLMDRVGAEKVLRWGLLIATILFIPMTFIPNAWSLAFWRFLLGIISAGLLPAAQTILTLNVPPEAFGRVFSYNQSFQAVGAVLGSLLGSTISGMFTYEWVFAATGITLLINYLIMQFSSQSRNA
;
A
#
# COMPACT_ATOMS: atom_id res chain seq x y z
N MET A 1 9.60 -11.95 -4.37
CA MET A 1 9.65 -10.47 -4.40
C MET A 1 8.72 -9.84 -5.44
N PHE A 2 8.69 -10.28 -6.71
CA PHE A 2 7.77 -9.72 -7.73
C PHE A 2 6.30 -9.76 -7.30
N VAL A 3 5.84 -10.88 -6.74
CA VAL A 3 4.47 -11.01 -6.22
C VAL A 3 4.22 -10.03 -5.06
N THR A 4 5.21 -9.83 -4.19
CA THR A 4 5.11 -8.88 -3.09
C THR A 4 4.93 -7.44 -3.59
N THR A 5 5.76 -6.99 -4.55
CA THR A 5 5.62 -5.65 -5.14
C THR A 5 4.32 -5.48 -5.91
N MET A 6 3.85 -6.52 -6.61
CA MET A 6 2.56 -6.55 -7.29
C MET A 6 1.41 -6.35 -6.29
N ILE A 7 1.42 -7.07 -5.16
CA ILE A 7 0.36 -6.97 -4.14
C ILE A 7 0.41 -5.61 -3.44
N VAL A 8 1.59 -5.09 -3.10
CA VAL A 8 1.74 -3.75 -2.51
C VAL A 8 1.18 -2.69 -3.46
N GLN A 9 1.51 -2.76 -4.74
CA GLN A 9 0.99 -1.83 -5.74
C GLN A 9 -0.51 -1.97 -5.92
N SER A 10 -1.03 -3.19 -5.95
CA SER A 10 -2.47 -3.47 -6.02
C SER A 10 -3.21 -2.86 -4.83
N SER A 11 -2.66 -2.98 -3.62
CA SER A 11 -3.25 -2.42 -2.41
C SER A 11 -3.35 -0.89 -2.45
N THR A 12 -2.36 -0.21 -3.01
CA THR A 12 -2.39 1.25 -3.17
C THR A 12 -3.45 1.65 -4.22
N MET A 13 -3.44 1.00 -5.37
CA MET A 13 -4.31 1.33 -6.49
C MET A 13 -5.77 0.88 -6.32
N SER A 14 -6.09 0.02 -5.34
CA SER A 14 -7.47 -0.37 -5.05
C SER A 14 -8.30 0.75 -4.42
N ILE A 15 -7.65 1.66 -3.72
CA ILE A 15 -8.31 2.72 -2.96
C ILE A 15 -8.42 4.02 -3.76
N ASP A 16 -7.38 4.39 -4.50
CA ASP A 16 -7.28 5.68 -5.17
C ASP A 16 -8.49 6.05 -6.05
N PRO A 17 -9.03 5.15 -6.91
CA PRO A 17 -10.17 5.50 -7.76
C PRO A 17 -11.46 5.72 -6.97
N ILE A 18 -11.61 5.16 -5.78
CA ILE A 18 -12.85 5.25 -5.00
C ILE A 18 -12.85 6.38 -3.95
N VAL A 19 -11.70 6.99 -3.66
CA VAL A 19 -11.57 8.01 -2.59
C VAL A 19 -12.55 9.15 -2.76
N SER A 20 -12.67 9.70 -3.97
CA SER A 20 -13.56 10.83 -4.24
C SER A 20 -15.04 10.47 -4.06
N LEU A 21 -15.42 9.26 -4.48
CA LEU A 21 -16.78 8.76 -4.31
C LEU A 21 -17.09 8.46 -2.85
N TYR A 22 -16.13 7.89 -2.13
CA TYR A 22 -16.27 7.59 -0.70
C TYR A 22 -16.36 8.87 0.14
N VAL A 23 -15.54 9.88 -0.13
CA VAL A 23 -15.64 11.20 0.52
C VAL A 23 -17.01 11.83 0.25
N LYS A 24 -17.54 11.71 -0.97
CA LYS A 24 -18.88 12.18 -1.31
C LYS A 24 -19.97 11.46 -0.51
N SER A 25 -19.84 10.16 -0.28
CA SER A 25 -20.81 9.39 0.52
C SER A 25 -20.75 9.76 2.00
N LEU A 26 -19.56 10.10 2.53
CA LEU A 26 -19.37 10.50 3.93
C LEU A 26 -19.85 11.93 4.21
N MET A 27 -19.89 12.81 3.18
CA MET A 27 -20.21 14.24 3.33
C MET A 27 -21.15 14.75 2.21
N PRO A 28 -22.36 14.20 2.07
CA PRO A 28 -23.23 14.48 0.91
C PRO A 28 -23.71 15.93 0.82
N HIS A 29 -23.71 16.67 1.93
CA HIS A 29 -24.19 18.06 2.00
C HIS A 29 -23.05 19.11 1.99
N SER A 30 -21.81 18.72 1.75
CA SER A 30 -20.68 19.65 1.70
C SER A 30 -20.62 20.36 0.34
N ASN A 31 -20.46 21.68 0.34
CA ASN A 31 -20.28 22.47 -0.89
C ASN A 31 -18.89 22.29 -1.53
N ASN A 32 -17.92 21.71 -0.78
CA ASN A 32 -16.50 21.63 -1.18
C ASN A 32 -16.01 20.18 -1.29
N ILE A 33 -16.87 19.25 -1.75
CA ILE A 33 -16.53 17.81 -1.83
C ILE A 33 -15.24 17.57 -2.62
N ALA A 34 -15.07 18.25 -3.76
CA ALA A 34 -13.89 18.08 -4.60
C ALA A 34 -12.58 18.48 -3.89
N LEU A 35 -12.62 19.60 -3.13
CA LEU A 35 -11.48 20.04 -2.34
C LEU A 35 -11.14 19.05 -1.23
N ILE A 36 -12.14 18.60 -0.48
CA ILE A 36 -11.97 17.65 0.63
C ILE A 36 -11.44 16.31 0.07
N ALA A 37 -12.01 15.82 -1.03
CA ALA A 37 -11.53 14.60 -1.69
C ALA A 37 -10.07 14.73 -2.16
N GLY A 38 -9.69 15.89 -2.71
CA GLY A 38 -8.31 16.17 -3.08
C GLY A 38 -7.35 16.17 -1.89
N ILE A 39 -7.76 16.77 -0.76
CA ILE A 39 -6.97 16.75 0.48
C ILE A 39 -6.80 15.30 0.97
N VAL A 40 -7.89 14.54 1.07
CA VAL A 40 -7.87 13.14 1.51
C VAL A 40 -7.01 12.27 0.57
N ALA A 41 -7.08 12.51 -0.75
CA ALA A 41 -6.26 11.80 -1.72
C ALA A 41 -4.76 12.13 -1.58
N ALA A 42 -4.41 13.37 -1.21
CA ALA A 42 -3.03 13.81 -1.06
C ALA A 42 -2.36 13.36 0.26
N THR A 43 -3.14 13.01 1.29
CA THR A 43 -2.59 12.69 2.63
C THR A 43 -1.58 11.55 2.64
N PRO A 44 -1.72 10.43 1.89
CA PRO A 44 -0.68 9.40 1.86
C PRO A 44 0.63 9.92 1.27
N GLY A 45 0.56 10.77 0.24
CA GLY A 45 1.74 11.39 -0.35
C GLY A 45 2.49 12.28 0.64
N LEU A 46 1.77 13.05 1.46
CA LEU A 46 2.37 13.85 2.54
C LEU A 46 3.04 12.95 3.59
N GLY A 47 2.37 11.87 4.00
CA GLY A 47 2.95 10.88 4.91
C GLY A 47 4.24 10.28 4.36
N THR A 48 4.23 9.87 3.09
CA THR A 48 5.40 9.33 2.39
C THR A 48 6.54 10.36 2.33
N MET A 49 6.24 11.59 1.94
CA MET A 49 7.24 12.66 1.82
C MET A 49 7.97 12.93 3.15
N LEU A 50 7.23 12.97 4.26
CA LEU A 50 7.80 13.24 5.58
C LEU A 50 8.59 12.06 6.16
N SER A 51 8.23 10.84 5.81
CA SER A 51 8.81 9.63 6.40
C SER A 51 9.87 8.94 5.55
N ALA A 52 9.94 9.21 4.24
CA ALA A 52 10.81 8.48 3.31
C ALA A 52 12.28 8.46 3.74
N SER A 53 12.83 9.61 4.15
CA SER A 53 14.21 9.70 4.62
C SER A 53 14.45 8.89 5.91
N HIS A 54 13.52 8.98 6.86
CA HIS A 54 13.62 8.26 8.13
C HIS A 54 13.53 6.74 7.95
N ILE A 55 12.62 6.29 7.07
CA ILE A 55 12.46 4.87 6.75
C ILE A 55 13.65 4.36 5.95
N GLY A 56 14.23 5.17 5.06
CA GLY A 56 15.49 4.86 4.39
C GLY A 56 16.62 4.59 5.38
N HIS A 57 16.86 5.49 6.32
CA HIS A 57 17.85 5.29 7.39
C HIS A 57 17.54 4.09 8.29
N LEU A 58 16.25 3.83 8.55
CA LEU A 58 15.86 2.63 9.30
C LEU A 58 16.20 1.37 8.52
N MET A 59 15.96 1.37 7.21
CA MET A 59 16.28 0.25 6.31
C MET A 59 17.79 -0.05 6.28
N ASP A 60 18.63 0.99 6.28
CA ASP A 60 20.09 0.86 6.34
C ASP A 60 20.56 0.25 7.67
N ARG A 61 19.87 0.54 8.78
CA ARG A 61 20.24 0.05 10.13
C ARG A 61 19.74 -1.35 10.43
N VAL A 62 18.47 -1.64 10.13
CA VAL A 62 17.82 -2.90 10.54
C VAL A 62 17.69 -3.91 9.39
N GLY A 63 17.92 -3.48 8.16
CA GLY A 63 17.80 -4.28 6.95
C GLY A 63 16.43 -4.18 6.27
N ALA A 64 16.45 -4.24 4.94
CA ALA A 64 15.25 -4.09 4.10
C ALA A 64 14.19 -5.17 4.36
N GLU A 65 14.59 -6.39 4.67
CA GLU A 65 13.65 -7.50 4.93
C GLU A 65 12.81 -7.27 6.18
N LYS A 66 13.42 -6.77 7.26
CA LYS A 66 12.70 -6.44 8.50
C LYS A 66 11.75 -5.27 8.29
N VAL A 67 12.20 -4.22 7.60
CA VAL A 67 11.36 -3.05 7.28
C VAL A 67 10.15 -3.47 6.44
N LEU A 68 10.34 -4.29 5.43
CA LEU A 68 9.24 -4.79 4.59
C LEU A 68 8.25 -5.63 5.41
N ARG A 69 8.74 -6.55 6.23
CA ARG A 69 7.91 -7.43 7.07
C ARG A 69 7.07 -6.64 8.07
N TRP A 70 7.70 -5.77 8.85
CA TRP A 70 6.99 -4.93 9.82
C TRP A 70 6.07 -3.92 9.13
N GLY A 71 6.51 -3.36 8.01
CA GLY A 71 5.69 -2.45 7.21
C GLY A 71 4.40 -3.11 6.70
N LEU A 72 4.48 -4.34 6.17
CA LEU A 72 3.30 -5.10 5.73
C LEU A 72 2.35 -5.41 6.89
N LEU A 73 2.88 -5.81 8.05
CA LEU A 73 2.07 -6.08 9.24
C LEU A 73 1.36 -4.82 9.74
N ILE A 74 2.08 -3.72 9.89
CA ILE A 74 1.50 -2.45 10.37
C ILE A 74 0.48 -1.92 9.34
N ALA A 75 0.79 -1.96 8.03
CA ALA A 75 -0.16 -1.58 7.00
C ALA A 75 -1.45 -2.40 7.09
N THR A 76 -1.36 -3.72 7.26
CA THR A 76 -2.52 -4.59 7.46
C THR A 76 -3.37 -4.15 8.66
N ILE A 77 -2.73 -3.86 9.80
CA ILE A 77 -3.42 -3.41 11.02
C ILE A 77 -4.10 -2.06 10.80
N LEU A 78 -3.48 -1.14 10.06
CA LEU A 78 -4.06 0.18 9.76
C LEU A 78 -5.31 0.10 8.87
N PHE A 79 -5.48 -0.96 8.08
CA PHE A 79 -6.70 -1.15 7.29
C PHE A 79 -7.92 -1.53 8.14
N ILE A 80 -7.73 -2.11 9.33
CA ILE A 80 -8.84 -2.50 10.22
C ILE A 80 -9.71 -1.28 10.62
N PRO A 81 -9.15 -0.21 11.22
CA PRO A 81 -9.96 0.96 11.56
C PRO A 81 -10.49 1.71 10.33
N MET A 82 -9.81 1.58 9.16
CA MET A 82 -10.29 2.19 7.92
C MET A 82 -11.60 1.58 7.41
N THR A 83 -11.98 0.39 7.87
CA THR A 83 -13.26 -0.24 7.56
C THR A 83 -14.43 0.42 8.33
N PHE A 84 -14.16 1.13 9.44
CA PHE A 84 -15.19 1.71 10.32
C PHE A 84 -15.13 3.23 10.40
N ILE A 85 -14.81 3.91 9.30
CA ILE A 85 -14.58 5.35 9.27
C ILE A 85 -15.90 6.13 9.34
N PRO A 86 -16.05 7.05 10.33
CA PRO A 86 -17.28 7.85 10.49
C PRO A 86 -17.32 9.10 9.62
N ASN A 87 -16.17 9.63 9.16
CA ASN A 87 -16.09 10.89 8.42
C ASN A 87 -14.81 11.01 7.57
N ALA A 88 -14.79 11.96 6.61
CA ALA A 88 -13.68 12.16 5.68
C ALA A 88 -12.35 12.57 6.37
N TRP A 89 -12.39 13.29 7.48
CA TRP A 89 -11.18 13.69 8.21
C TRP A 89 -10.51 12.52 8.92
N SER A 90 -11.31 11.60 9.46
CA SER A 90 -10.79 10.35 10.00
C SER A 90 -10.14 9.52 8.89
N LEU A 91 -10.74 9.45 7.69
CA LEU A 91 -10.13 8.81 6.53
C LEU A 91 -8.78 9.45 6.16
N ALA A 92 -8.71 10.79 6.13
CA ALA A 92 -7.47 11.52 5.86
C ALA A 92 -6.36 11.14 6.85
N PHE A 93 -6.69 11.08 8.15
CA PHE A 93 -5.73 10.73 9.20
C PHE A 93 -5.18 9.31 9.02
N TRP A 94 -6.04 8.32 8.81
CA TRP A 94 -5.60 6.93 8.61
C TRP A 94 -4.82 6.75 7.31
N ARG A 95 -5.22 7.44 6.24
CA ARG A 95 -4.46 7.46 4.99
C ARG A 95 -3.08 8.11 5.14
N PHE A 96 -2.98 9.15 5.94
CA PHE A 96 -1.68 9.77 6.26
C PHE A 96 -0.75 8.77 6.97
N LEU A 97 -1.24 8.06 8.00
CA LEU A 97 -0.46 7.03 8.70
C LEU A 97 -0.06 5.89 7.74
N LEU A 98 -0.99 5.46 6.87
CA LEU A 98 -0.69 4.46 5.85
C LEU A 98 0.41 4.95 4.90
N GLY A 99 0.40 6.22 4.52
CA GLY A 99 1.45 6.84 3.70
C GLY A 99 2.83 6.78 4.35
N ILE A 100 2.90 7.02 5.67
CA ILE A 100 4.16 6.89 6.43
C ILE A 100 4.73 5.48 6.28
N ILE A 101 3.91 4.46 6.48
CA ILE A 101 4.36 3.06 6.41
C ILE A 101 4.68 2.64 4.97
N SER A 102 3.86 3.06 4.02
CA SER A 102 4.02 2.73 2.59
C SER A 102 5.31 3.28 1.98
N ALA A 103 5.88 4.35 2.55
CA ALA A 103 7.15 4.93 2.12
C ALA A 103 8.30 3.92 2.04
N GLY A 104 8.27 2.87 2.86
CA GLY A 104 9.31 1.84 2.91
C GLY A 104 8.99 0.56 2.15
N LEU A 105 7.73 0.28 1.82
CA LEU A 105 7.33 -1.04 1.31
C LEU A 105 7.94 -1.34 -0.06
N LEU A 106 7.76 -0.47 -1.04
CA LEU A 106 8.32 -0.65 -2.38
C LEU A 106 9.85 -0.54 -2.41
N PRO A 107 10.47 0.49 -1.79
CA PRO A 107 11.94 0.57 -1.73
C PRO A 107 12.57 -0.64 -1.03
N ALA A 108 12.00 -1.12 0.07
CA ALA A 108 12.51 -2.30 0.76
C ALA A 108 12.45 -3.55 -0.12
N ALA A 109 11.33 -3.79 -0.82
CA ALA A 109 11.20 -4.91 -1.73
C ALA A 109 12.18 -4.81 -2.91
N GLN A 110 12.41 -3.60 -3.45
CA GLN A 110 13.38 -3.35 -4.51
C GLN A 110 14.82 -3.57 -4.01
N THR A 111 15.17 -3.13 -2.81
CA THR A 111 16.48 -3.36 -2.19
C THR A 111 16.75 -4.85 -2.02
N ILE A 112 15.77 -5.63 -1.53
CA ILE A 112 15.92 -7.08 -1.43
C ILE A 112 16.13 -7.71 -2.80
N LEU A 113 15.45 -7.19 -3.82
CA LEU A 113 15.59 -7.68 -5.18
C LEU A 113 17.01 -7.44 -5.71
N THR A 114 17.57 -6.23 -5.53
CA THR A 114 18.93 -5.88 -5.97
C THR A 114 20.01 -6.68 -5.26
N LEU A 115 19.86 -6.93 -3.97
CA LEU A 115 20.83 -7.73 -3.19
C LEU A 115 20.94 -9.19 -3.62
N ASN A 116 19.93 -9.71 -4.33
CA ASN A 116 19.87 -11.11 -4.77
C ASN A 116 20.10 -11.30 -6.28
N VAL A 117 20.54 -10.26 -6.99
CA VAL A 117 20.71 -10.29 -8.45
C VAL A 117 22.09 -9.74 -8.82
N PRO A 118 22.83 -10.40 -9.76
CA PRO A 118 24.11 -9.88 -10.24
C PRO A 118 23.93 -8.54 -10.98
N PRO A 119 24.91 -7.64 -10.94
CA PRO A 119 24.81 -6.29 -11.51
C PRO A 119 24.41 -6.26 -12.99
N GLU A 120 24.85 -7.24 -13.76
CA GLU A 120 24.59 -7.35 -15.21
C GLU A 120 23.09 -7.60 -15.51
N ALA A 121 22.34 -8.15 -14.54
CA ALA A 121 20.93 -8.47 -14.67
C ALA A 121 20.00 -7.39 -14.07
N PHE A 122 20.51 -6.36 -13.39
CA PHE A 122 19.70 -5.35 -12.70
C PHE A 122 18.63 -4.73 -13.60
N GLY A 123 19.00 -4.22 -14.77
CA GLY A 123 18.06 -3.58 -15.68
C GLY A 123 16.90 -4.50 -16.07
N ARG A 124 17.20 -5.76 -16.38
CA ARG A 124 16.20 -6.76 -16.76
C ARG A 124 15.28 -7.10 -15.60
N VAL A 125 15.80 -7.31 -14.41
CA VAL A 125 15.02 -7.65 -13.21
C VAL A 125 14.15 -6.48 -12.77
N PHE A 126 14.66 -5.24 -12.85
CA PHE A 126 13.87 -4.04 -12.59
C PHE A 126 12.73 -3.86 -13.59
N SER A 127 12.98 -4.11 -14.88
CA SER A 127 11.92 -4.06 -15.91
C SER A 127 10.82 -5.08 -15.64
N TYR A 128 11.17 -6.31 -15.27
CA TYR A 128 10.18 -7.30 -14.86
C TYR A 128 9.42 -6.85 -13.61
N ASN A 129 10.11 -6.35 -12.59
CA ASN A 129 9.46 -5.85 -11.38
C ASN A 129 8.47 -4.73 -11.69
N GLN A 130 8.83 -3.81 -12.58
CA GLN A 130 7.94 -2.74 -13.02
C GLN A 130 6.71 -3.28 -13.75
N SER A 131 6.87 -4.32 -14.57
CA SER A 131 5.74 -5.00 -15.23
C SER A 131 4.81 -5.64 -14.21
N PHE A 132 5.33 -6.32 -13.20
CA PHE A 132 4.52 -6.87 -12.11
C PHE A 132 3.80 -5.79 -11.31
N GLN A 133 4.44 -4.65 -11.03
CA GLN A 133 3.78 -3.51 -10.39
C GLN A 133 2.66 -2.94 -11.28
N ALA A 134 2.87 -2.82 -12.60
CA ALA A 134 1.84 -2.37 -13.51
C ALA A 134 0.62 -3.32 -13.53
N VAL A 135 0.86 -4.64 -13.55
CA VAL A 135 -0.21 -5.64 -13.40
C VAL A 135 -0.91 -5.47 -12.05
N GLY A 136 -0.15 -5.26 -10.97
CA GLY A 136 -0.70 -4.98 -9.64
C GLY A 136 -1.59 -3.74 -9.62
N ALA A 137 -1.18 -2.66 -10.30
CA ALA A 137 -1.98 -1.44 -10.39
C ALA A 137 -3.33 -1.68 -11.11
N VAL A 138 -3.32 -2.41 -12.22
CA VAL A 138 -4.54 -2.77 -12.96
C VAL A 138 -5.45 -3.64 -12.11
N LEU A 139 -4.92 -4.72 -11.51
CA LEU A 139 -5.70 -5.61 -10.65
C LEU A 139 -6.25 -4.88 -9.43
N GLY A 140 -5.48 -4.01 -8.80
CA GLY A 140 -5.90 -3.19 -7.67
C GLY A 140 -7.08 -2.29 -8.03
N SER A 141 -6.96 -1.52 -9.10
CA SER A 141 -8.03 -0.63 -9.57
C SER A 141 -9.31 -1.39 -9.92
N LEU A 142 -9.18 -2.56 -10.57
CA LEU A 142 -10.32 -3.42 -10.88
C LEU A 142 -10.97 -3.99 -9.61
N LEU A 143 -10.18 -4.48 -8.66
CA LEU A 143 -10.69 -5.00 -7.38
C LEU A 143 -11.41 -3.89 -6.61
N GLY A 144 -10.80 -2.71 -6.48
CA GLY A 144 -11.38 -1.57 -5.78
C GLY A 144 -12.71 -1.13 -6.39
N SER A 145 -12.76 -0.95 -7.72
CA SER A 145 -13.97 -0.53 -8.42
C SER A 145 -15.06 -1.61 -8.40
N THR A 146 -14.71 -2.88 -8.57
CA THR A 146 -15.69 -3.98 -8.54
C THR A 146 -16.30 -4.14 -7.16
N ILE A 147 -15.48 -4.18 -6.10
CA ILE A 147 -15.97 -4.33 -4.72
C ILE A 147 -16.83 -3.12 -4.34
N SER A 148 -16.40 -1.89 -4.65
CA SER A 148 -17.19 -0.69 -4.34
C SER A 148 -18.49 -0.60 -5.14
N GLY A 149 -18.57 -1.20 -6.30
CA GLY A 149 -19.78 -1.26 -7.13
C GLY A 149 -20.78 -2.35 -6.70
N MET A 150 -20.31 -3.44 -6.12
CA MET A 150 -21.15 -4.57 -5.68
C MET A 150 -21.51 -4.50 -4.19
N PHE A 151 -20.63 -3.90 -3.38
CA PHE A 151 -20.76 -3.76 -1.93
C PHE A 151 -20.58 -2.29 -1.55
N THR A 152 -20.23 -2.03 -0.29
CA THR A 152 -19.92 -0.68 0.19
C THR A 152 -18.42 -0.39 0.12
N TYR A 153 -18.04 0.90 0.20
CA TYR A 153 -16.63 1.33 0.12
C TYR A 153 -15.77 0.74 1.26
N GLU A 154 -16.37 0.47 2.41
CA GLU A 154 -15.68 -0.12 3.57
C GLU A 154 -15.11 -1.50 3.25
N TRP A 155 -15.81 -2.29 2.43
CA TRP A 155 -15.33 -3.62 2.02
C TRP A 155 -14.07 -3.58 1.16
N VAL A 156 -13.81 -2.46 0.47
CA VAL A 156 -12.55 -2.31 -0.27
C VAL A 156 -11.36 -2.26 0.69
N PHE A 157 -11.49 -1.54 1.81
CA PHE A 157 -10.44 -1.50 2.83
C PHE A 157 -10.22 -2.86 3.49
N ALA A 158 -11.30 -3.57 3.80
CA ALA A 158 -11.22 -4.93 4.36
C ALA A 158 -10.52 -5.90 3.39
N ALA A 159 -10.93 -5.92 2.12
CA ALA A 159 -10.34 -6.77 1.08
C ALA A 159 -8.85 -6.44 0.86
N THR A 160 -8.51 -5.15 0.83
CA THR A 160 -7.12 -4.70 0.69
C THR A 160 -6.27 -5.11 1.90
N GLY A 161 -6.81 -4.96 3.11
CA GLY A 161 -6.15 -5.43 4.34
C GLY A 161 -5.90 -6.94 4.33
N ILE A 162 -6.88 -7.75 3.90
CA ILE A 162 -6.72 -9.20 3.75
C ILE A 162 -5.64 -9.54 2.71
N THR A 163 -5.61 -8.83 1.59
CA THR A 163 -4.59 -9.05 0.55
C THR A 163 -3.18 -8.76 1.06
N LEU A 164 -3.01 -7.69 1.86
CA LEU A 164 -1.73 -7.39 2.51
C LEU A 164 -1.37 -8.43 3.58
N LEU A 165 -2.34 -8.93 4.34
CA LEU A 165 -2.13 -9.99 5.32
C LEU A 165 -1.64 -11.28 4.64
N ILE A 166 -2.24 -11.67 3.52
CA ILE A 166 -1.80 -12.81 2.72
C ILE A 166 -0.36 -12.61 2.26
N ASN A 167 -0.02 -11.40 1.78
CA ASN A 167 1.34 -11.08 1.36
C ASN A 167 2.34 -11.18 2.52
N TYR A 168 1.97 -10.67 3.70
CA TYR A 168 2.79 -10.82 4.91
C TYR A 168 3.04 -12.28 5.25
N LEU A 169 2.00 -13.13 5.22
CA LEU A 169 2.12 -14.56 5.50
C LEU A 169 3.02 -15.27 4.48
N ILE A 170 2.85 -15.00 3.19
CA ILE A 170 3.72 -15.56 2.13
C ILE A 170 5.19 -15.19 2.39
N MET A 171 5.44 -13.95 2.77
CA MET A 171 6.79 -13.49 3.06
C MET A 171 7.37 -14.16 4.31
N GLN A 172 6.57 -14.35 5.35
CA GLN A 172 6.96 -15.03 6.58
C GLN A 172 7.40 -16.48 6.31
N PHE A 173 6.58 -17.23 5.55
CA PHE A 173 6.90 -18.62 5.19
C PHE A 173 8.15 -18.72 4.30
N SER A 174 8.30 -17.81 3.34
CA SER A 174 9.47 -17.77 2.46
C SER A 174 10.77 -17.46 3.21
N SER A 175 10.71 -16.66 4.27
CA SER A 175 11.88 -16.34 5.10
C SER A 175 12.29 -17.52 5.99
N GLN A 176 11.34 -18.29 6.51
CA GLN A 176 11.62 -19.47 7.33
C GLN A 176 12.33 -20.58 6.52
N SER A 177 11.93 -20.78 5.26
CA SER A 177 12.53 -21.80 4.40
C SER A 177 13.97 -21.45 3.95
N ARG A 178 14.42 -20.22 4.13
CA ARG A 178 15.82 -19.80 3.87
C ARG A 178 16.75 -20.02 5.04
N ASN A 179 16.20 -20.13 6.25
CA ASN A 179 16.96 -20.29 7.48
C ASN A 179 16.99 -21.74 8.00
N ALA A 180 16.30 -22.66 7.33
CA ALA A 180 16.32 -24.11 7.55
C ALA A 180 17.18 -24.79 6.48
#